data_043fb2ed0eca11d5d5d7f9bf4b87bbf6
#
_entry.id   043fb2ed0eca11d5d5d7f9bf4b87bbf6
#
_cell.length_a   1.000
_cell.length_b   1.000
_cell.length_c   1.000
_cell.angle_alpha   90.00
_cell.angle_beta   90.00
_cell.angle_gamma   90.00
#
_symmetry.space_group_name_H-M   'P 1'
#
loop_
_entity.id
_entity.type
_entity.pdbx_description
1 polymer ?
#
loop_
_entity_poly.entity_id
_entity_poly.type
_entity_poly.pdbx_seq_one_letter_code
_entity_poly.pdbx_strand_id
1 'polypeptide(L)'
;MPIIIPSPWTGKEPQIHQSAFIAPTATIIGDVIIEEGVNVWFGAVIRGDWCTIKIGKNTSIQENVTIHSESNKLVDIGANCIIGHHAMIHGPCVIEDGCLVGIGANAIHNSKLGTGSLLAAGAVLVNKETPPRSLVMGIPATIKKQFPEGSVLEGAKSSGLYAENGKKFKELFEKNPEYSK
;
A
#
# COMPACT_ATOMS: atom_id res chain seq x y z
N MET A 1 13.17 2.81 -16.14
CA MET A 1 11.95 1.96 -16.10
C MET A 1 11.91 1.26 -14.77
N PRO A 2 10.71 1.00 -14.18
CA PRO A 2 10.61 0.28 -12.92
C PRO A 2 11.21 -1.12 -13.03
N ILE A 3 11.69 -1.67 -11.92
CA ILE A 3 12.12 -3.05 -11.84
C ILE A 3 10.88 -3.91 -11.58
N ILE A 4 10.43 -4.65 -12.59
CA ILE A 4 9.28 -5.57 -12.49
C ILE A 4 9.79 -6.93 -12.95
N ILE A 5 9.91 -7.87 -12.01
CA ILE A 5 10.53 -9.17 -12.28
C ILE A 5 9.78 -10.31 -11.58
N PRO A 6 9.83 -11.52 -12.12
CA PRO A 6 9.27 -12.71 -11.46
C PRO A 6 9.99 -13.04 -10.16
N SER A 7 9.34 -13.82 -9.31
CA SER A 7 9.98 -14.42 -8.15
C SER A 7 11.05 -15.43 -8.60
N PRO A 8 12.28 -15.36 -8.10
CA PRO A 8 13.30 -16.35 -8.38
C PRO A 8 13.00 -17.71 -7.72
N TRP A 9 12.06 -17.77 -6.78
CA TRP A 9 11.69 -18.98 -6.06
C TRP A 9 10.46 -19.68 -6.64
N THR A 10 9.44 -18.93 -7.01
CA THR A 10 8.15 -19.49 -7.43
C THR A 10 7.89 -19.32 -8.92
N GLY A 11 8.68 -18.49 -9.62
CA GLY A 11 8.45 -18.13 -11.02
C GLY A 11 7.21 -17.23 -11.25
N LYS A 12 6.44 -16.90 -10.20
CA LYS A 12 5.26 -16.04 -10.34
C LYS A 12 5.66 -14.63 -10.72
N GLU A 13 4.88 -14.03 -11.60
CA GLU A 13 5.08 -12.66 -12.10
C GLU A 13 4.07 -11.69 -11.52
N PRO A 14 4.44 -10.41 -11.35
CA PRO A 14 3.49 -9.37 -10.96
C PRO A 14 2.35 -9.22 -11.99
N GLN A 15 1.12 -9.18 -11.48
CA GLN A 15 -0.09 -8.89 -12.25
C GLN A 15 -0.49 -7.44 -12.00
N ILE A 16 -0.25 -6.59 -12.99
CA ILE A 16 -0.45 -5.14 -12.86
C ILE A 16 -1.52 -4.69 -13.82
N HIS A 17 -2.59 -4.08 -13.28
CA HIS A 17 -3.66 -3.53 -14.11
C HIS A 17 -3.12 -2.43 -15.01
N GLN A 18 -3.59 -2.40 -16.27
CA GLN A 18 -3.09 -1.46 -17.28
C GLN A 18 -3.24 0.03 -16.92
N SER A 19 -4.19 0.39 -16.05
CA SER A 19 -4.39 1.77 -15.61
C SER A 19 -3.50 2.17 -14.42
N ALA A 20 -2.81 1.21 -13.79
CA ALA A 20 -1.94 1.53 -12.67
C ALA A 20 -0.75 2.39 -13.10
N PHE A 21 -0.34 3.31 -12.24
CA PHE A 21 0.91 4.06 -12.37
C PHE A 21 2.00 3.40 -11.54
N ILE A 22 3.12 3.07 -12.16
CA ILE A 22 4.31 2.55 -11.50
C ILE A 22 5.46 3.50 -11.80
N ALA A 23 5.96 4.18 -10.77
CA ALA A 23 7.06 5.14 -10.93
C ALA A 23 8.35 4.46 -11.44
N PRO A 24 9.18 5.14 -12.23
CA PRO A 24 10.39 4.57 -12.84
C PRO A 24 11.40 3.96 -11.87
N THR A 25 11.40 4.38 -10.61
CA THR A 25 12.30 3.86 -9.57
C THR A 25 11.63 2.89 -8.60
N ALA A 26 10.38 2.52 -8.83
CA ALA A 26 9.72 1.50 -8.04
C ALA A 26 10.20 0.10 -8.40
N THR A 27 10.16 -0.82 -7.42
CA THR A 27 10.56 -2.21 -7.58
C THR A 27 9.40 -3.12 -7.19
N ILE A 28 9.00 -4.04 -8.09
CA ILE A 28 7.90 -4.99 -7.88
C ILE A 28 8.39 -6.38 -8.26
N ILE A 29 8.35 -7.31 -7.33
CA ILE A 29 8.92 -8.65 -7.49
C ILE A 29 7.89 -9.72 -7.10
N GLY A 30 7.68 -10.70 -7.96
CA GLY A 30 7.00 -11.95 -7.63
C GLY A 30 5.47 -11.88 -7.64
N ASP A 31 4.85 -12.61 -6.70
CA ASP A 31 3.39 -12.78 -6.61
C ASP A 31 2.71 -11.52 -6.04
N VAL A 32 2.63 -10.50 -6.88
CA VAL A 32 2.03 -9.19 -6.54
C VAL A 32 0.88 -8.91 -7.49
N ILE A 33 -0.29 -8.60 -6.92
CA ILE A 33 -1.50 -8.24 -7.68
C ILE A 33 -1.79 -6.77 -7.41
N ILE A 34 -1.77 -5.96 -8.47
CA ILE A 34 -2.01 -4.51 -8.44
C ILE A 34 -3.26 -4.21 -9.28
N GLU A 35 -4.29 -3.73 -8.61
CA GLU A 35 -5.59 -3.47 -9.23
C GLU A 35 -5.67 -2.11 -9.94
N GLU A 36 -6.85 -1.83 -10.50
CA GLU A 36 -7.18 -0.61 -11.25
C GLU A 36 -6.92 0.67 -10.43
N GLY A 37 -6.33 1.68 -11.07
CA GLY A 37 -6.11 3.01 -10.50
C GLY A 37 -5.08 3.09 -9.37
N VAL A 38 -4.45 1.97 -9.01
CA VAL A 38 -3.34 1.96 -8.04
C VAL A 38 -2.19 2.81 -8.55
N ASN A 39 -1.54 3.52 -7.65
CA ASN A 39 -0.35 4.29 -7.96
C ASN A 39 0.78 3.96 -6.98
N VAL A 40 1.91 3.54 -7.55
CA VAL A 40 3.12 3.16 -6.82
C VAL A 40 4.20 4.19 -7.12
N TRP A 41 4.58 4.93 -6.08
CA TRP A 41 5.46 6.08 -6.20
C TRP A 41 6.95 5.72 -6.12
N PHE A 42 7.78 6.73 -6.23
CA PHE A 42 9.23 6.59 -6.39
C PHE A 42 9.90 5.88 -5.21
N GLY A 43 10.77 4.94 -5.50
CA GLY A 43 11.53 4.19 -4.50
C GLY A 43 10.72 3.17 -3.69
N ALA A 44 9.42 3.00 -3.95
CA ALA A 44 8.63 1.97 -3.30
C ALA A 44 9.12 0.56 -3.70
N VAL A 45 9.16 -0.36 -2.74
CA VAL A 45 9.57 -1.75 -2.93
C VAL A 45 8.46 -2.70 -2.49
N ILE A 46 7.94 -3.48 -3.43
CA ILE A 46 6.88 -4.47 -3.21
C ILE A 46 7.44 -5.83 -3.60
N ARG A 47 7.76 -6.68 -2.60
CA ARG A 47 8.45 -7.94 -2.84
C ARG A 47 7.63 -9.15 -2.37
N GLY A 48 6.95 -9.78 -3.33
CA GLY A 48 6.20 -11.03 -3.17
C GLY A 48 6.97 -12.26 -3.67
N ASP A 49 8.27 -12.38 -3.33
CA ASP A 49 9.12 -13.46 -3.82
C ASP A 49 8.69 -14.85 -3.34
N TRP A 50 8.24 -14.98 -2.10
CA TRP A 50 7.71 -16.21 -1.50
C TRP A 50 6.38 -16.03 -0.76
N CYS A 51 5.76 -14.88 -0.89
CA CYS A 51 4.48 -14.53 -0.31
C CYS A 51 3.57 -13.95 -1.38
N THR A 52 2.29 -13.78 -1.08
CA THR A 52 1.33 -13.08 -1.95
C THR A 52 1.06 -11.67 -1.42
N ILE A 53 1.07 -10.68 -2.29
CA ILE A 53 0.72 -9.30 -1.97
C ILE A 53 -0.41 -8.85 -2.89
N LYS A 54 -1.50 -8.33 -2.31
CA LYS A 54 -2.63 -7.77 -3.04
C LYS A 54 -2.80 -6.30 -2.69
N ILE A 55 -3.04 -5.46 -3.70
CA ILE A 55 -3.26 -4.03 -3.56
C ILE A 55 -4.51 -3.65 -4.33
N GLY A 56 -5.54 -3.28 -3.59
CA GLY A 56 -6.87 -2.99 -4.09
C GLY A 56 -6.96 -1.64 -4.79
N LYS A 57 -8.05 -1.44 -5.52
CA LYS A 57 -8.32 -0.31 -6.42
C LYS A 57 -8.06 1.05 -5.80
N ASN A 58 -7.53 1.98 -6.64
CA ASN A 58 -7.27 3.38 -6.28
C ASN A 58 -6.37 3.57 -5.05
N THR A 59 -5.69 2.53 -4.56
CA THR A 59 -4.78 2.64 -3.44
C THR A 59 -3.47 3.29 -3.85
N SER A 60 -2.97 4.19 -3.01
CA SER A 60 -1.70 4.90 -3.19
C SER A 60 -0.61 4.30 -2.31
N ILE A 61 0.47 3.84 -2.92
CA ILE A 61 1.70 3.37 -2.27
C ILE A 61 2.75 4.46 -2.46
N GLN A 62 2.95 5.28 -1.43
CA GLN A 62 3.78 6.47 -1.53
C GLN A 62 5.29 6.17 -1.55
N GLU A 63 6.11 7.21 -1.64
CA GLU A 63 7.56 7.09 -1.83
C GLU A 63 8.23 6.31 -0.69
N ASN A 64 9.13 5.41 -1.09
CA ASN A 64 9.96 4.61 -0.19
C ASN A 64 9.17 3.68 0.75
N VAL A 65 7.91 3.39 0.44
CA VAL A 65 7.14 2.35 1.15
C VAL A 65 7.75 0.99 0.86
N THR A 66 7.84 0.15 1.89
CA THR A 66 8.26 -1.25 1.73
C THR A 66 7.12 -2.19 2.09
N ILE A 67 6.81 -3.13 1.20
CA ILE A 67 5.79 -4.17 1.41
C ILE A 67 6.43 -5.54 1.20
N HIS A 68 6.34 -6.39 2.22
CA HIS A 68 6.84 -7.77 2.15
C HIS A 68 6.07 -8.67 3.14
N SER A 69 6.34 -9.96 3.14
CA SER A 69 5.76 -10.90 4.10
C SER A 69 6.67 -12.11 4.29
N GLU A 70 6.36 -12.88 5.34
CA GLU A 70 6.93 -14.21 5.55
C GLU A 70 6.46 -15.19 4.47
N SER A 71 7.19 -16.30 4.35
CA SER A 71 6.90 -17.36 3.38
C SER A 71 5.47 -17.90 3.49
N ASN A 72 4.81 -18.05 2.36
CA ASN A 72 3.43 -18.54 2.23
C ASN A 72 2.38 -17.74 3.03
N LYS A 73 2.66 -16.46 3.30
CA LYS A 73 1.73 -15.55 3.97
C LYS A 73 1.17 -14.52 2.99
N LEU A 74 0.18 -13.78 3.44
CA LEU A 74 -0.53 -12.77 2.65
C LEU A 74 -0.33 -11.38 3.25
N VAL A 75 -0.10 -10.41 2.38
CA VAL A 75 -0.42 -9.00 2.64
C VAL A 75 -1.62 -8.65 1.78
N ASP A 76 -2.69 -8.18 2.40
CA ASP A 76 -3.92 -7.77 1.73
C ASP A 76 -4.21 -6.30 2.06
N ILE A 77 -4.06 -5.44 1.06
CA ILE A 77 -4.34 -4.01 1.16
C ILE A 77 -5.57 -3.72 0.31
N GLY A 78 -6.62 -3.27 0.96
CA GLY A 78 -7.91 -2.98 0.36
C GLY A 78 -7.90 -1.80 -0.60
N ALA A 79 -9.07 -1.44 -1.08
CA ALA A 79 -9.29 -0.35 -2.01
C ALA A 79 -9.28 1.03 -1.31
N ASN A 80 -8.96 2.08 -2.09
CA ASN A 80 -9.01 3.47 -1.63
C ASN A 80 -8.17 3.76 -0.38
N CYS A 81 -7.06 3.06 -0.21
CA CYS A 81 -6.12 3.26 0.89
C CYS A 81 -5.02 4.25 0.52
N ILE A 82 -4.39 4.83 1.54
CA ILE A 82 -3.13 5.56 1.40
C ILE A 82 -2.12 4.91 2.32
N ILE A 83 -1.02 4.42 1.75
CA ILE A 83 0.14 3.94 2.48
C ILE A 83 1.20 5.04 2.38
N GLY A 84 1.36 5.76 3.48
CA GLY A 84 2.16 6.99 3.57
C GLY A 84 3.65 6.76 3.38
N HIS A 85 4.36 7.81 2.99
CA HIS A 85 5.80 7.78 2.71
C HIS A 85 6.60 7.06 3.80
N HIS A 86 7.57 6.23 3.41
CA HIS A 86 8.43 5.45 4.30
C HIS A 86 7.69 4.46 5.23
N ALA A 87 6.42 4.16 5.01
CA ALA A 87 5.71 3.16 5.80
C ALA A 87 6.23 1.74 5.47
N MET A 88 6.12 0.85 6.47
CA MET A 88 6.41 -0.58 6.31
C MET A 88 5.14 -1.39 6.52
N ILE A 89 4.80 -2.22 5.54
CA ILE A 89 3.76 -3.23 5.66
C ILE A 89 4.43 -4.61 5.58
N HIS A 90 4.40 -5.36 6.69
CA HIS A 90 5.00 -6.68 6.71
C HIS A 90 3.98 -7.72 7.18
N GLY A 91 3.67 -8.66 6.32
CA GLY A 91 2.65 -9.67 6.57
C GLY A 91 3.07 -10.80 7.54
N PRO A 92 2.10 -11.66 7.92
CA PRO A 92 0.70 -11.53 7.49
C PRO A 92 0.07 -10.23 8.03
N CYS A 93 -0.53 -9.47 7.12
CA CYS A 93 -1.12 -8.17 7.47
C CYS A 93 -2.33 -7.86 6.57
N VAL A 94 -3.37 -7.28 7.16
CA VAL A 94 -4.56 -6.83 6.44
C VAL A 94 -4.77 -5.34 6.70
N ILE A 95 -4.85 -4.56 5.65
CA ILE A 95 -5.28 -3.16 5.67
C ILE A 95 -6.61 -3.11 4.91
N GLU A 96 -7.72 -2.95 5.62
CA GLU A 96 -9.04 -2.91 4.97
C GLU A 96 -9.27 -1.61 4.20
N ASP A 97 -10.37 -1.53 3.45
CA ASP A 97 -10.68 -0.41 2.56
C ASP A 97 -10.67 0.96 3.25
N GLY A 98 -10.27 1.99 2.51
CA GLY A 98 -10.34 3.38 2.93
C GLY A 98 -9.40 3.75 4.09
N CYS A 99 -8.44 2.92 4.42
CA CYS A 99 -7.48 3.18 5.48
C CYS A 99 -6.40 4.20 5.08
N LEU A 100 -5.91 4.92 6.09
CA LEU A 100 -4.68 5.70 5.97
C LEU A 100 -3.62 5.15 6.92
N VAL A 101 -2.53 4.69 6.36
CA VAL A 101 -1.28 4.39 7.09
C VAL A 101 -0.40 5.61 7.01
N GLY A 102 -0.14 6.25 8.15
CA GLY A 102 0.60 7.51 8.23
C GLY A 102 2.08 7.38 7.86
N ILE A 103 2.72 8.50 7.60
CA ILE A 103 4.15 8.58 7.25
C ILE A 103 5.00 7.84 8.28
N GLY A 104 5.88 6.93 7.81
CA GLY A 104 6.77 6.14 8.66
C GLY A 104 6.08 5.16 9.61
N ALA A 105 4.76 4.95 9.49
CA ALA A 105 4.06 3.97 10.32
C ALA A 105 4.33 2.55 9.84
N ASN A 106 4.26 1.60 10.77
CA ASN A 106 4.52 0.20 10.51
C ASN A 106 3.28 -0.64 10.88
N ALA A 107 2.76 -1.42 9.95
CA ALA A 107 1.74 -2.43 10.20
C ALA A 107 2.32 -3.80 9.88
N ILE A 108 2.58 -4.59 10.94
CA ILE A 108 3.42 -5.79 10.85
C ILE A 108 2.83 -6.97 11.65
N HIS A 109 3.25 -8.16 11.29
CA HIS A 109 3.04 -9.42 12.03
C HIS A 109 1.62 -9.60 12.61
N ASN A 110 0.74 -10.26 11.85
CA ASN A 110 -0.63 -10.58 12.26
C ASN A 110 -1.45 -9.33 12.65
N SER A 111 -1.19 -8.20 12.00
CA SER A 111 -1.96 -6.98 12.26
C SER A 111 -3.09 -6.82 11.26
N LYS A 112 -4.19 -6.24 11.74
CA LYS A 112 -5.33 -5.86 10.91
C LYS A 112 -5.77 -4.44 11.25
N LEU A 113 -5.74 -3.57 10.26
CA LEU A 113 -6.28 -2.22 10.35
C LEU A 113 -7.69 -2.21 9.72
N GLY A 114 -8.71 -2.08 10.57
CA GLY A 114 -10.13 -2.15 10.16
C GLY A 114 -10.52 -1.00 9.24
N THR A 115 -11.53 -1.22 8.41
CA THR A 115 -12.03 -0.31 7.38
C THR A 115 -12.05 1.15 7.82
N GLY A 116 -11.49 2.00 7.00
CA GLY A 116 -11.49 3.44 7.21
C GLY A 116 -10.74 3.91 8.46
N SER A 117 -9.85 3.13 8.99
CA SER A 117 -9.03 3.51 10.14
C SER A 117 -7.80 4.30 9.72
N LEU A 118 -7.26 5.03 10.70
CA LEU A 118 -6.03 5.79 10.56
C LEU A 118 -4.97 5.24 11.53
N LEU A 119 -3.88 4.72 10.99
CA LEU A 119 -2.66 4.45 11.74
C LEU A 119 -1.79 5.71 11.69
N ALA A 120 -1.57 6.36 12.83
CA ALA A 120 -0.87 7.65 12.89
C ALA A 120 0.59 7.55 12.46
N ALA A 121 1.16 8.66 12.00
CA ALA A 121 2.56 8.72 11.60
C ALA A 121 3.50 8.17 12.69
N GLY A 122 4.47 7.34 12.28
CA GLY A 122 5.44 6.71 13.17
C GLY A 122 4.89 5.65 14.12
N ALA A 123 3.59 5.32 14.06
CA ALA A 123 3.00 4.29 14.92
C ALA A 123 3.38 2.88 14.47
N VAL A 124 3.42 1.92 15.41
CA VAL A 124 3.72 0.50 15.13
C VAL A 124 2.56 -0.38 15.57
N LEU A 125 1.77 -0.84 14.60
CA LEU A 125 0.70 -1.82 14.80
C LEU A 125 1.28 -3.23 14.62
N VAL A 126 1.21 -4.04 15.64
CA VAL A 126 1.79 -5.39 15.68
C VAL A 126 0.91 -6.36 16.47
N ASN A 127 0.67 -7.56 15.94
CA ASN A 127 -0.12 -8.63 16.57
C ASN A 127 -1.47 -8.12 17.11
N LYS A 128 -2.15 -7.29 16.35
CA LYS A 128 -3.40 -6.67 16.79
C LYS A 128 -4.33 -6.37 15.64
N GLU A 129 -5.61 -6.67 15.86
CA GLU A 129 -6.70 -6.24 15.01
C GLU A 129 -7.39 -5.00 15.61
N THR A 130 -7.75 -4.07 14.75
CA THR A 130 -8.49 -2.87 15.15
C THR A 130 -9.89 -2.88 14.51
N PRO A 131 -10.92 -2.45 15.22
CA PRO A 131 -12.24 -2.29 14.61
C PRO A 131 -12.23 -1.19 13.54
N PRO A 132 -13.24 -1.16 12.67
CA PRO A 132 -13.37 -0.09 11.67
C PRO A 132 -13.37 1.31 12.29
N ARG A 133 -12.92 2.30 11.51
CA ARG A 133 -12.94 3.72 11.89
C ARG A 133 -12.18 4.05 13.18
N SER A 134 -11.07 3.36 13.39
CA SER A 134 -10.19 3.59 14.55
C SER A 134 -9.08 4.60 14.25
N LEU A 135 -8.82 5.50 15.19
CA LEU A 135 -7.55 6.23 15.27
C LEU A 135 -6.59 5.40 16.13
N VAL A 136 -5.51 4.94 15.53
CA VAL A 136 -4.54 4.02 16.14
C VAL A 136 -3.18 4.71 16.22
N MET A 137 -2.58 4.82 17.40
CA MET A 137 -1.36 5.61 17.63
C MET A 137 -0.42 4.97 18.65
N GLY A 138 0.87 5.24 18.53
CA GLY A 138 1.91 4.87 19.50
C GLY A 138 2.76 3.66 19.10
N ILE A 139 3.70 3.29 19.96
CA ILE A 139 4.63 2.15 19.84
C ILE A 139 4.66 1.41 21.20
N PRO A 140 4.02 0.23 21.31
CA PRO A 140 3.08 -0.37 20.35
C PRO A 140 1.80 0.46 20.21
N ALA A 141 1.16 0.38 19.03
CA ALA A 141 -0.01 1.18 18.72
C ALA A 141 -1.26 0.72 19.48
N THR A 142 -2.04 1.69 19.96
CA THR A 142 -3.31 1.48 20.66
C THR A 142 -4.41 2.33 20.04
N ILE A 143 -5.66 1.86 20.16
CA ILE A 143 -6.83 2.62 19.74
C ILE A 143 -6.99 3.83 20.66
N LYS A 144 -6.96 5.04 20.12
CA LYS A 144 -7.15 6.29 20.88
C LYS A 144 -8.57 6.85 20.73
N LYS A 145 -9.19 6.57 19.61
CA LYS A 145 -10.53 7.06 19.30
C LYS A 145 -11.15 6.16 18.24
N GLN A 146 -12.46 6.06 18.27
CA GLN A 146 -13.25 5.50 17.18
C GLN A 146 -14.10 6.61 16.57
N PHE A 147 -14.05 6.75 15.25
CA PHE A 147 -14.82 7.77 14.54
C PHE A 147 -16.28 7.30 14.41
N PRO A 148 -17.26 8.22 14.45
CA PRO A 148 -18.67 7.89 14.29
C PRO A 148 -18.95 7.14 12.98
N GLU A 149 -20.07 6.43 12.95
CA GLU A 149 -20.58 5.86 11.71
C GLU A 149 -20.90 6.96 10.70
N GLY A 150 -20.63 6.69 9.41
CA GLY A 150 -20.78 7.68 8.33
C GLY A 150 -19.65 8.72 8.23
N SER A 151 -18.64 8.69 9.12
CA SER A 151 -17.44 9.53 8.93
C SER A 151 -16.76 9.21 7.62
N VAL A 152 -16.54 10.22 6.79
CA VAL A 152 -15.68 10.07 5.60
C VAL A 152 -14.23 10.17 6.04
N LEU A 153 -13.49 9.10 5.85
CA LEU A 153 -12.15 8.95 6.41
C LEU A 153 -11.09 9.41 5.42
N GLU A 154 -9.96 9.87 5.96
CA GLU A 154 -8.93 10.58 5.20
C GLU A 154 -8.33 9.75 4.05
N GLY A 155 -8.17 8.43 4.24
CA GLY A 155 -7.74 7.53 3.18
C GLY A 155 -8.69 7.57 1.99
N ALA A 156 -9.98 7.34 2.23
CA ALA A 156 -11.00 7.32 1.18
C ALA A 156 -11.20 8.69 0.52
N LYS A 157 -11.05 9.81 1.26
CA LYS A 157 -11.16 11.16 0.69
C LYS A 157 -10.03 11.49 -0.27
N SER A 158 -8.81 11.12 0.10
CA SER A 158 -7.61 11.58 -0.60
C SER A 158 -7.13 10.60 -1.67
N SER A 159 -7.50 9.31 -1.58
CA SER A 159 -7.08 8.29 -2.55
C SER A 159 -7.46 8.63 -3.99
N GLY A 160 -8.65 9.20 -4.20
CA GLY A 160 -9.09 9.66 -5.53
C GLY A 160 -8.19 10.72 -6.15
N LEU A 161 -7.68 11.66 -5.33
CA LEU A 161 -6.72 12.67 -5.78
C LEU A 161 -5.37 12.04 -6.18
N TYR A 162 -4.92 11.04 -5.41
CA TYR A 162 -3.70 10.31 -5.74
C TYR A 162 -3.87 9.44 -6.98
N ALA A 163 -5.03 8.81 -7.18
CA ALA A 163 -5.31 8.04 -8.38
C ALA A 163 -5.30 8.95 -9.63
N GLU A 164 -5.91 10.13 -9.55
CA GLU A 164 -5.86 11.13 -10.63
C GLU A 164 -4.44 11.63 -10.89
N ASN A 165 -3.68 11.90 -9.82
CA ASN A 165 -2.28 12.32 -9.93
C ASN A 165 -1.43 11.23 -10.58
N GLY A 166 -1.59 9.97 -10.17
CA GLY A 166 -0.92 8.82 -10.77
C GLY A 166 -1.20 8.71 -12.28
N LYS A 167 -2.45 8.94 -12.70
CA LYS A 167 -2.82 8.98 -14.12
C LYS A 167 -2.06 10.08 -14.87
N LYS A 168 -1.97 11.28 -14.31
CA LYS A 168 -1.22 12.41 -14.91
C LYS A 168 0.27 12.09 -15.05
N PHE A 169 0.87 11.48 -14.04
CA PHE A 169 2.26 11.04 -14.10
C PHE A 169 2.47 9.95 -15.14
N LYS A 170 1.57 8.97 -15.23
CA LYS A 170 1.61 7.94 -16.25
C LYS A 170 1.61 8.57 -17.67
N GLU A 171 0.66 9.46 -17.96
CA GLU A 171 0.59 10.18 -19.23
C GLU A 171 1.87 11.02 -19.51
N LEU A 172 2.43 11.62 -18.47
CA LEU A 172 3.69 12.39 -18.59
C LEU A 172 4.85 11.50 -19.04
N PHE A 173 5.03 10.34 -18.40
CA PHE A 173 6.09 9.40 -18.75
C PHE A 173 5.88 8.68 -20.08
N GLU A 174 4.63 8.42 -20.46
CA GLU A 174 4.30 7.89 -21.79
C GLU A 174 4.64 8.88 -22.91
N LYS A 175 4.42 10.17 -22.68
CA LYS A 175 4.77 11.25 -23.64
C LYS A 175 6.26 11.60 -23.66
N ASN A 176 6.98 11.34 -22.59
CA ASN A 176 8.39 11.70 -22.40
C ASN A 176 9.20 10.51 -21.86
N PRO A 177 9.45 9.47 -22.67
CA PRO A 177 10.12 8.25 -22.22
C PRO A 177 11.53 8.49 -21.66
N GLU A 178 12.18 9.58 -22.02
CA GLU A 178 13.50 9.99 -21.53
C GLU A 178 13.51 10.26 -20.02
N TYR A 179 12.37 10.62 -19.40
CA TYR A 179 12.26 10.82 -17.95
C TYR A 179 12.33 9.53 -17.15
N SER A 180 12.24 8.37 -17.82
CA SER A 180 12.28 7.03 -17.20
C SER A 180 13.65 6.36 -17.28
N LYS A 181 14.67 7.08 -17.80
CA LYS A 181 16.03 6.55 -17.99
C LYS A 181 16.91 6.72 -16.76
#